data_41b22b7d15fa58cc34b6f2545ea38282
#
_entry.id   41b22b7d15fa58cc34b6f2545ea38282
#
_cell.length_a   1.000
_cell.length_b   1.000
_cell.length_c   1.000
_cell.angle_alpha   90.00
_cell.angle_beta   90.00
_cell.angle_gamma   90.00
#
_symmetry.space_group_name_H-M   'P 1'
#
loop_
_entity.id
_entity.type
_entity.pdbx_description
1 polymer ?
#
loop_
_entity_poly.entity_id
_entity_poly.type
_entity_poly.pdbx_seq_one_letter_code
_entity_poly.pdbx_strand_id
1 'polypeptide(L)'
;MKCYYCHKDLGFFSEHKCNNCGKPMCKKCRVKVNYDDYACKLLMKIEPSFSYPEPIQFFYFSIHLFYELCKECAGVYERKVANMRHAINADNDDIELVSNNYNGERYRSLTKVQKISSSFYRDRYDAEEEIKTMAKYLGCTHIVNLRWRSDTGEEEGPKGGTHIYTVWQAIGYAAK
;
A
#
# COMPACT_ATOMS: atom_id res chain seq x y z
N MET A 1 16.61 -28.07 10.94
CA MET A 1 15.22 -27.57 10.87
C MET A 1 14.55 -28.15 9.64
N LYS A 2 13.21 -28.36 9.64
CA LYS A 2 12.48 -28.92 8.49
C LYS A 2 11.61 -27.87 7.82
N CYS A 3 11.48 -27.95 6.49
CA CYS A 3 10.52 -27.15 5.75
C CYS A 3 9.10 -27.44 6.22
N TYR A 4 8.33 -26.39 6.55
CA TYR A 4 6.97 -26.54 7.05
C TYR A 4 6.02 -27.27 6.07
N TYR A 5 6.27 -27.15 4.75
CA TYR A 5 5.37 -27.67 3.71
C TYR A 5 5.74 -29.05 3.18
N CYS A 6 7.02 -29.30 2.96
CA CYS A 6 7.45 -30.57 2.36
C CYS A 6 8.29 -31.45 3.30
N HIS A 7 8.47 -31.01 4.54
CA HIS A 7 9.17 -31.70 5.63
C HIS A 7 10.63 -32.10 5.33
N LYS A 8 11.22 -31.60 4.23
CA LYS A 8 12.64 -31.79 3.92
C LYS A 8 13.51 -31.07 4.93
N ASP A 9 14.62 -31.69 5.28
CA ASP A 9 15.61 -31.04 6.13
C ASP A 9 16.20 -29.81 5.42
N LEU A 10 16.25 -28.68 6.13
CA LEU A 10 16.86 -27.44 5.68
C LEU A 10 18.30 -27.43 6.16
N GLY A 11 19.24 -27.42 5.22
CA GLY A 11 20.65 -27.19 5.53
C GLY A 11 20.88 -25.75 6.00
N PHE A 12 22.01 -25.52 6.68
CA PHE A 12 22.35 -24.25 7.33
C PHE A 12 22.27 -23.01 6.41
N PHE A 13 22.46 -23.20 5.08
CA PHE A 13 22.39 -22.12 4.06
C PHE A 13 21.12 -22.13 3.21
N SER A 14 20.18 -23.02 3.46
CA SER A 14 18.94 -23.16 2.67
C SER A 14 17.69 -22.80 3.45
N GLU A 15 17.86 -22.18 4.61
CA GLU A 15 16.77 -21.73 5.46
C GLU A 15 16.22 -20.40 4.97
N HIS A 16 14.97 -20.44 4.46
CA HIS A 16 14.18 -19.26 4.18
C HIS A 16 13.01 -19.21 5.15
N LYS A 17 12.66 -18.03 5.62
CA LYS A 17 11.45 -17.82 6.44
C LYS A 17 10.43 -17.00 5.67
N CYS A 18 9.17 -17.37 5.79
CA CYS A 18 8.09 -16.56 5.24
C CYS A 18 8.10 -15.17 5.90
N ASN A 19 8.20 -14.13 5.10
CA ASN A 19 8.25 -12.75 5.59
C ASN A 19 6.97 -12.34 6.36
N ASN A 20 5.83 -13.01 6.09
CA ASN A 20 4.58 -12.70 6.77
C ASN A 20 4.37 -13.52 8.05
N CYS A 21 4.52 -14.84 8.01
CA CYS A 21 4.17 -15.72 9.15
C CYS A 21 5.38 -16.39 9.83
N GLY A 22 6.60 -16.14 9.36
CA GLY A 22 7.84 -16.67 9.93
C GLY A 22 8.07 -18.18 9.71
N LYS A 23 7.16 -18.92 9.05
CA LYS A 23 7.28 -20.35 8.82
C LYS A 23 8.54 -20.68 7.99
N PRO A 24 9.36 -21.68 8.39
CA PRO A 24 10.54 -22.06 7.64
C PRO A 24 10.17 -22.74 6.31
N MET A 25 10.87 -22.37 5.23
CA MET A 25 10.60 -22.84 3.86
C MET A 25 11.87 -23.26 3.17
N CYS A 26 11.79 -24.27 2.32
CA CYS A 26 12.86 -24.56 1.36
C CYS A 26 12.68 -23.71 0.09
N LYS A 27 13.74 -23.62 -0.72
CA LYS A 27 13.75 -22.87 -1.99
C LYS A 27 12.61 -23.24 -2.94
N LYS A 28 12.12 -24.50 -2.90
CA LYS A 28 11.01 -24.97 -3.77
C LYS A 28 9.60 -24.59 -3.23
N CYS A 29 9.47 -24.33 -1.93
CA CYS A 29 8.20 -24.03 -1.28
C CYS A 29 7.95 -22.55 -1.05
N ARG A 30 8.92 -21.70 -1.35
CA ARG A 30 8.76 -20.25 -1.30
C ARG A 30 8.15 -19.72 -2.58
N VAL A 31 7.38 -18.67 -2.46
CA VAL A 31 6.85 -17.87 -3.56
C VAL A 31 7.49 -16.49 -3.50
N LYS A 32 8.06 -16.04 -4.60
CA LYS A 32 8.58 -14.68 -4.73
C LYS A 32 7.48 -13.79 -5.27
N VAL A 33 7.21 -12.70 -4.58
CA VAL A 33 6.20 -11.72 -4.95
C VAL A 33 6.88 -10.42 -5.36
N ASN A 34 6.48 -9.85 -6.50
CA ASN A 34 6.97 -8.57 -6.99
C ASN A 34 6.13 -7.43 -6.42
N TYR A 35 6.78 -6.35 -5.96
CA TYR A 35 6.14 -5.18 -5.32
C TYR A 35 6.08 -3.93 -6.18
N ASP A 36 6.61 -3.95 -7.40
CA ASP A 36 6.64 -2.75 -8.25
C ASP A 36 5.27 -2.35 -8.80
N ASP A 37 4.25 -3.20 -8.61
CA ASP A 37 2.88 -2.92 -9.01
C ASP A 37 2.24 -1.84 -8.12
N TYR A 38 1.56 -0.89 -8.73
CA TYR A 38 0.83 0.18 -8.05
C TYR A 38 -0.21 -0.35 -7.04
N ALA A 39 -0.92 -1.42 -7.38
CA ALA A 39 -1.86 -2.08 -6.47
C ALA A 39 -1.18 -2.62 -5.20
N CYS A 40 0.03 -3.15 -5.34
CA CYS A 40 0.84 -3.60 -4.19
C CYS A 40 1.25 -2.43 -3.30
N LYS A 41 1.66 -1.31 -3.89
CA LYS A 41 2.04 -0.10 -3.16
C LYS A 41 0.86 0.46 -2.36
N LEU A 42 -0.34 0.51 -2.95
CA LEU A 42 -1.55 0.94 -2.25
C LEU A 42 -1.93 -0.03 -1.12
N LEU A 43 -1.86 -1.34 -1.40
CA LEU A 43 -2.17 -2.36 -0.40
C LEU A 43 -1.28 -2.24 0.83
N MET A 44 0.02 -1.99 0.65
CA MET A 44 0.96 -1.81 1.76
C MET A 44 0.66 -0.59 2.63
N LYS A 45 0.06 0.47 2.09
CA LYS A 45 -0.37 1.65 2.86
C LYS A 45 -1.57 1.34 3.77
N ILE A 46 -2.42 0.40 3.36
CA ILE A 46 -3.68 0.08 4.04
C ILE A 46 -3.51 -1.11 4.99
N GLU A 47 -2.68 -2.07 4.62
CA GLU A 47 -2.51 -3.34 5.33
C GLU A 47 -1.12 -3.43 5.98
N PRO A 48 -0.97 -3.00 7.24
CA PRO A 48 0.32 -2.99 7.93
C PRO A 48 1.01 -4.37 8.01
N SER A 49 0.23 -5.46 7.94
CA SER A 49 0.75 -6.83 7.90
C SER A 49 1.56 -7.16 6.64
N PHE A 50 1.44 -6.33 5.60
CA PHE A 50 2.25 -6.39 4.39
C PHE A 50 3.34 -5.31 4.34
N SER A 51 3.50 -4.52 5.42
CA SER A 51 4.58 -3.55 5.52
C SER A 51 5.93 -4.27 5.42
N TYR A 52 6.84 -3.69 4.64
CA TYR A 52 8.22 -4.16 4.53
C TYR A 52 8.86 -4.39 5.91
N PRO A 53 9.67 -5.44 6.08
CA PRO A 53 10.81 -5.27 6.95
C PRO A 53 11.59 -4.07 6.41
N GLU A 54 11.93 -3.10 7.29
CA GLU A 54 12.68 -1.91 6.90
C GLU A 54 13.77 -2.28 5.90
N PRO A 55 13.89 -1.56 4.76
CA PRO A 55 14.95 -1.84 3.83
C PRO A 55 16.26 -1.73 4.62
N ILE A 56 16.94 -2.85 4.82
CA ILE A 56 18.33 -2.83 5.23
C ILE A 56 18.99 -1.93 4.20
N GLN A 57 19.43 -0.74 4.62
CA GLN A 57 20.17 0.20 3.79
C GLN A 57 21.48 -0.46 3.35
N PHE A 58 21.41 -1.34 2.37
CA PHE A 58 22.57 -1.85 1.66
C PHE A 58 22.68 -1.13 0.32
N PHE A 59 23.67 -0.27 0.29
CA PHE A 59 24.36 0.37 -0.83
C PHE A 59 24.00 -0.14 -2.24
N TYR A 60 23.54 0.79 -3.10
CA TYR A 60 23.75 0.86 -4.55
C TYR A 60 23.91 -0.48 -5.31
N PHE A 61 22.85 -1.22 -5.46
CA PHE A 61 22.62 -2.11 -6.60
C PHE A 61 21.10 -2.29 -6.74
N SER A 62 20.59 -2.23 -7.97
CA SER A 62 19.18 -2.48 -8.31
C SER A 62 18.79 -3.92 -7.92
N ILE A 63 18.64 -4.17 -6.63
CA ILE A 63 18.14 -5.44 -6.12
C ILE A 63 16.63 -5.36 -6.25
N HIS A 64 16.06 -6.05 -7.20
CA HIS A 64 14.64 -6.37 -7.22
C HIS A 64 14.29 -7.01 -5.87
N LEU A 65 13.69 -6.24 -4.98
CA LEU A 65 13.27 -6.69 -3.65
C LEU A 65 12.11 -7.67 -3.82
N PHE A 66 12.43 -8.95 -3.91
CA PHE A 66 11.44 -10.01 -3.87
C PHE A 66 11.09 -10.31 -2.41
N TYR A 67 9.82 -10.30 -2.12
CA TYR A 67 9.29 -10.75 -0.84
C TYR A 67 9.05 -12.25 -0.91
N GLU A 68 9.59 -12.99 0.02
CA GLU A 68 9.47 -14.44 0.03
C GLU A 68 8.33 -14.85 0.96
N LEU A 69 7.27 -15.38 0.37
CA LEU A 69 6.10 -15.84 1.10
C LEU A 69 5.96 -17.36 1.00
N CYS A 70 5.35 -17.96 2.01
CA CYS A 70 4.85 -19.32 1.90
C CYS A 70 3.60 -19.36 1.00
N LYS A 71 3.27 -20.53 0.47
CA LYS A 71 2.14 -20.69 -0.47
C LYS A 71 0.81 -20.15 0.08
N GLU A 72 0.54 -20.37 1.38
CA GLU A 72 -0.69 -19.87 2.02
C GLU A 72 -0.72 -18.35 2.07
N CYS A 73 0.38 -17.74 2.54
CA CYS A 73 0.49 -16.28 2.61
C CYS A 73 0.51 -15.64 1.22
N ALA A 74 1.16 -16.28 0.23
CA ALA A 74 1.15 -15.82 -1.16
C ALA A 74 -0.26 -15.83 -1.74
N GLY A 75 -1.04 -16.90 -1.53
CA GLY A 75 -2.43 -16.98 -2.01
C GLY A 75 -3.36 -15.95 -1.36
N VAL A 76 -3.14 -15.62 -0.08
CA VAL A 76 -3.86 -14.52 0.58
C VAL A 76 -3.46 -13.17 -0.04
N TYR A 77 -2.16 -12.95 -0.24
CA TYR A 77 -1.63 -11.74 -0.82
C TYR A 77 -2.15 -11.51 -2.25
N GLU A 78 -2.08 -12.52 -3.12
CA GLU A 78 -2.56 -12.45 -4.50
C GLU A 78 -4.05 -12.06 -4.58
N ARG A 79 -4.90 -12.62 -3.71
CA ARG A 79 -6.32 -12.23 -3.62
C ARG A 79 -6.50 -10.78 -3.22
N LYS A 80 -5.74 -10.28 -2.24
CA LYS A 80 -5.80 -8.88 -1.81
C LYS A 80 -5.32 -7.93 -2.91
N VAL A 81 -4.25 -8.28 -3.62
CA VAL A 81 -3.77 -7.52 -4.78
C VAL A 81 -4.81 -7.50 -5.90
N ALA A 82 -5.48 -8.63 -6.17
CA ALA A 82 -6.56 -8.69 -7.15
C ALA A 82 -7.74 -7.78 -6.76
N ASN A 83 -8.14 -7.79 -5.48
CA ASN A 83 -9.19 -6.89 -4.98
C ASN A 83 -8.78 -5.41 -5.08
N MET A 84 -7.51 -5.08 -4.80
CA MET A 84 -7.00 -3.72 -4.96
C MET A 84 -7.00 -3.29 -6.45
N ARG A 85 -6.59 -4.16 -7.37
CA ARG A 85 -6.68 -3.89 -8.82
C ARG A 85 -8.13 -3.67 -9.26
N HIS A 86 -9.07 -4.41 -8.70
CA HIS A 86 -10.49 -4.19 -8.96
C HIS A 86 -10.93 -2.81 -8.47
N ALA A 87 -10.52 -2.39 -7.27
CA ALA A 87 -10.81 -1.05 -6.75
C ALA A 87 -10.18 0.07 -7.59
N ILE A 88 -8.95 -0.12 -8.10
CA ILE A 88 -8.27 0.83 -9.00
C ILE A 88 -9.04 1.03 -10.32
N ASN A 89 -9.60 -0.05 -10.87
CA ASN A 89 -10.32 -0.02 -12.15
C ASN A 89 -11.81 0.33 -12.01
N ALA A 90 -12.30 0.47 -10.79
CA ALA A 90 -13.68 0.84 -10.53
C ALA A 90 -13.84 2.36 -10.53
N ASP A 91 -15.03 2.83 -10.92
CA ASP A 91 -15.41 4.23 -10.79
C ASP A 91 -15.46 4.62 -9.29
N ASN A 92 -14.87 5.76 -8.94
CA ASN A 92 -14.78 6.28 -7.59
C ASN A 92 -15.78 7.42 -7.30
N ASP A 93 -16.70 7.73 -8.21
CA ASP A 93 -17.66 8.84 -8.08
C ASP A 93 -18.66 8.61 -6.94
N ASP A 94 -18.83 7.37 -6.51
CA ASP A 94 -19.69 6.99 -5.38
C ASP A 94 -19.04 7.25 -3.99
N ILE A 95 -17.76 7.64 -3.94
CA ILE A 95 -17.05 7.93 -2.68
C ILE A 95 -17.18 9.42 -2.33
N GLU A 96 -17.91 9.71 -1.26
CA GLU A 96 -18.12 11.08 -0.79
C GLU A 96 -16.95 11.59 0.05
N LEU A 97 -16.44 12.79 -0.30
CA LEU A 97 -15.37 13.47 0.43
C LEU A 97 -15.94 14.51 1.39
N VAL A 98 -15.71 14.34 2.68
CA VAL A 98 -16.20 15.21 3.74
C VAL A 98 -15.04 15.94 4.42
N SER A 99 -15.00 17.26 4.26
CA SER A 99 -13.96 18.11 4.84
C SER A 99 -13.93 18.02 6.38
N ASN A 100 -12.75 18.20 6.96
CA ASN A 100 -12.54 18.25 8.40
C ASN A 100 -13.39 19.35 9.11
N ASN A 101 -13.76 20.41 8.39
CA ASN A 101 -14.56 21.52 8.91
C ASN A 101 -16.07 21.27 8.83
N TYR A 102 -16.49 20.15 8.27
CA TYR A 102 -17.91 19.83 8.11
C TYR A 102 -18.43 18.99 9.27
N ASN A 103 -19.33 19.56 10.08
CA ASN A 103 -19.88 18.95 11.30
C ASN A 103 -21.35 18.49 11.16
N GLY A 104 -21.81 18.19 9.95
CA GLY A 104 -23.18 17.72 9.70
C GLY A 104 -23.51 16.43 10.48
N GLU A 105 -24.73 16.36 11.05
CA GLU A 105 -25.18 15.20 11.85
C GLU A 105 -25.10 13.89 11.06
N ARG A 106 -25.37 13.94 9.75
CA ARG A 106 -25.29 12.79 8.82
C ARG A 106 -23.96 12.06 8.89
N TYR A 107 -22.85 12.77 9.12
CA TYR A 107 -21.52 12.18 9.12
C TYR A 107 -21.01 11.79 10.50
N ARG A 108 -21.68 12.23 11.57
CA ARG A 108 -21.35 11.85 12.96
C ARG A 108 -21.67 10.38 13.25
N SER A 109 -22.68 9.83 12.55
CA SER A 109 -23.10 8.43 12.70
C SER A 109 -22.22 7.45 11.94
N LEU A 110 -21.35 7.92 11.02
CA LEU A 110 -20.49 7.05 10.22
C LEU A 110 -19.39 6.39 11.07
N THR A 111 -19.25 5.09 10.88
CA THR A 111 -18.18 4.31 11.53
C THR A 111 -16.87 4.52 10.78
N LYS A 112 -15.88 5.12 11.45
CA LYS A 112 -14.52 5.25 10.93
C LYS A 112 -13.84 3.88 10.95
N VAL A 113 -13.45 3.39 9.78
CA VAL A 113 -12.80 2.10 9.60
C VAL A 113 -11.29 2.22 9.79
N GLN A 114 -10.66 3.13 9.03
CA GLN A 114 -9.22 3.29 9.03
C GLN A 114 -8.80 4.69 8.59
N LYS A 115 -7.71 5.21 9.16
CA LYS A 115 -7.03 6.39 8.65
C LYS A 115 -6.25 6.03 7.39
N ILE A 116 -6.44 6.81 6.32
CA ILE A 116 -5.79 6.63 5.02
C ILE A 116 -5.15 7.94 4.57
N SER A 117 -4.12 7.83 3.73
CA SER A 117 -3.45 8.99 3.14
C SER A 117 -2.92 8.65 1.76
N SER A 118 -3.11 9.56 0.81
CA SER A 118 -2.52 9.43 -0.52
C SER A 118 -0.99 9.60 -0.51
N SER A 119 -0.36 9.34 -1.63
CA SER A 119 0.96 9.85 -1.96
C SER A 119 0.91 11.37 -2.14
N PHE A 120 2.08 11.99 -2.31
CA PHE A 120 2.16 13.37 -2.76
C PHE A 120 2.07 13.45 -4.28
N TYR A 121 1.17 14.27 -4.80
CA TYR A 121 0.93 14.50 -6.23
C TYR A 121 1.02 15.99 -6.56
N ARG A 122 1.36 16.33 -7.81
CA ARG A 122 1.29 17.72 -8.30
C ARG A 122 -0.15 18.19 -8.39
N ASP A 123 -1.06 17.31 -8.78
CA ASP A 123 -2.48 17.57 -8.86
C ASP A 123 -3.21 17.00 -7.62
N ARG A 124 -4.14 17.79 -7.09
CA ARG A 124 -5.03 17.34 -6.01
C ARG A 124 -5.96 16.23 -6.47
N TYR A 125 -6.36 16.25 -7.73
CA TYR A 125 -7.23 15.24 -8.30
C TYR A 125 -6.61 13.84 -8.19
N ASP A 126 -5.33 13.69 -8.53
CA ASP A 126 -4.63 12.41 -8.41
C ASP A 126 -4.55 11.92 -6.95
N ALA A 127 -4.36 12.84 -6.01
CA ALA A 127 -4.37 12.52 -4.59
C ALA A 127 -5.77 12.12 -4.08
N GLU A 128 -6.83 12.75 -4.62
CA GLU A 128 -8.21 12.37 -4.34
C GLU A 128 -8.55 10.98 -4.87
N GLU A 129 -8.19 10.69 -6.11
CA GLU A 129 -8.44 9.39 -6.73
C GLU A 129 -7.72 8.26 -5.99
N GLU A 130 -6.48 8.48 -5.56
CA GLU A 130 -5.77 7.50 -4.76
C GLU A 130 -6.46 7.22 -3.41
N ILE A 131 -6.88 8.27 -2.68
CA ILE A 131 -7.52 8.08 -1.37
C ILE A 131 -8.93 7.48 -1.49
N LYS A 132 -9.69 7.82 -2.56
CA LYS A 132 -10.97 7.20 -2.88
C LYS A 132 -10.83 5.71 -3.19
N THR A 133 -9.83 5.35 -4.00
CA THR A 133 -9.50 3.94 -4.31
C THR A 133 -9.22 3.13 -3.04
N MET A 134 -8.47 3.71 -2.08
CA MET A 134 -8.23 3.07 -0.79
C MET A 134 -9.52 2.87 0.02
N ALA A 135 -10.39 3.89 0.06
CA ALA A 135 -11.69 3.80 0.75
C ALA A 135 -12.57 2.71 0.12
N LYS A 136 -12.62 2.63 -1.21
CA LYS A 136 -13.36 1.61 -1.95
C LYS A 136 -12.84 0.21 -1.67
N TYR A 137 -11.53 0.01 -1.65
CA TYR A 137 -10.92 -1.26 -1.25
C TYR A 137 -11.35 -1.70 0.16
N LEU A 138 -11.49 -0.76 1.09
CA LEU A 138 -11.96 -0.99 2.46
C LEU A 138 -13.48 -1.21 2.56
N GLY A 139 -14.22 -1.15 1.44
CA GLY A 139 -15.67 -1.24 1.39
C GLY A 139 -16.37 -0.05 2.06
N CYS A 140 -15.76 1.13 1.99
CA CYS A 140 -16.27 2.39 2.52
C CYS A 140 -16.86 3.25 1.41
N THR A 141 -17.85 4.06 1.77
CA THR A 141 -18.55 4.99 0.87
C THR A 141 -18.22 6.45 1.16
N HIS A 142 -17.50 6.72 2.25
CA HIS A 142 -17.16 8.08 2.66
C HIS A 142 -15.69 8.17 3.08
N ILE A 143 -15.12 9.37 2.88
CA ILE A 143 -13.86 9.77 3.49
C ILE A 143 -14.16 11.01 4.35
N VAL A 144 -14.11 10.85 5.66
CA VAL A 144 -14.41 11.91 6.62
C VAL A 144 -13.16 12.53 7.21
N ASN A 145 -13.28 13.75 7.73
CA ASN A 145 -12.17 14.55 8.26
C ASN A 145 -11.05 14.73 7.22
N LEU A 146 -11.43 14.90 5.95
CA LEU A 146 -10.50 15.15 4.87
C LEU A 146 -9.74 16.45 5.10
N ARG A 147 -8.44 16.38 5.04
CA ARG A 147 -7.52 17.50 5.10
C ARG A 147 -6.42 17.36 4.05
N TRP A 148 -5.90 18.50 3.64
CA TRP A 148 -4.79 18.59 2.69
C TRP A 148 -3.50 18.92 3.40
N ARG A 149 -2.44 18.26 2.98
CA ARG A 149 -1.06 18.64 3.31
C ARG A 149 -0.37 19.00 2.00
N SER A 150 0.37 20.11 2.00
CA SER A 150 1.24 20.49 0.89
C SER A 150 2.70 20.33 1.29
N ASP A 151 3.53 20.06 0.30
CA ASP A 151 4.98 20.03 0.40
C ASP A 151 5.58 20.57 -0.91
N THR A 152 6.88 20.76 -0.97
CA THR A 152 7.59 21.18 -2.18
C THR A 152 8.29 20.00 -2.83
N GLY A 153 8.12 19.87 -4.15
CA GLY A 153 8.89 18.97 -4.99
C GLY A 153 9.91 19.76 -5.79
N GLU A 154 10.99 19.13 -6.17
CA GLU A 154 12.06 19.70 -6.98
C GLU A 154 12.33 18.81 -8.19
N GLU A 155 12.60 19.41 -9.35
CA GLU A 155 13.06 18.70 -10.53
C GLU A 155 14.14 19.48 -11.26
N GLU A 156 15.07 18.80 -11.90
CA GLU A 156 16.07 19.42 -12.74
C GLU A 156 15.44 19.89 -14.05
N GLY A 157 15.57 21.17 -14.33
CA GLY A 157 15.13 21.74 -15.60
C GLY A 157 16.08 21.37 -16.74
N PRO A 158 15.60 21.36 -18.01
CA PRO A 158 16.37 20.92 -19.19
C PRO A 158 17.61 21.79 -19.47
N LYS A 159 17.78 22.92 -18.79
CA LYS A 159 18.94 23.83 -18.91
C LYS A 159 19.76 23.92 -17.62
N GLY A 160 19.65 22.92 -16.72
CA GLY A 160 20.45 22.84 -15.50
C GLY A 160 19.98 23.74 -14.34
N GLY A 161 18.72 24.22 -14.38
CA GLY A 161 18.10 24.93 -13.24
C GLY A 161 17.20 23.99 -12.44
N THR A 162 17.00 24.29 -11.14
CA THR A 162 16.02 23.58 -10.30
C THR A 162 14.66 24.25 -10.41
N HIS A 163 13.64 23.47 -10.78
CA HIS A 163 12.25 23.91 -10.79
C HIS A 163 11.56 23.41 -9.52
N ILE A 164 11.05 24.35 -8.71
CA ILE A 164 10.33 24.05 -7.47
C ILE A 164 8.83 24.11 -7.76
N TYR A 165 8.08 23.10 -7.29
CA TYR A 165 6.63 23.02 -7.46
C TYR A 165 5.96 22.54 -6.16
N THR A 166 4.65 22.81 -6.03
CA THR A 166 3.86 22.32 -4.89
C THR A 166 3.32 20.93 -5.17
N VAL A 167 3.39 20.04 -4.18
CA VAL A 167 2.76 18.72 -4.18
C VAL A 167 1.73 18.62 -3.05
N TRP A 168 0.71 17.81 -3.26
CA TRP A 168 -0.43 17.69 -2.38
C TRP A 168 -0.64 16.25 -1.92
N GLN A 169 -1.00 16.09 -0.65
CA GLN A 169 -1.39 14.83 -0.05
C GLN A 169 -2.78 14.98 0.58
N ALA A 170 -3.69 14.06 0.27
CA ALA A 170 -4.99 13.93 0.91
C ALA A 170 -4.87 13.00 2.12
N ILE A 171 -5.45 13.38 3.25
CA ILE A 171 -5.45 12.60 4.50
C ILE A 171 -6.86 12.61 5.07
N GLY A 172 -7.40 11.44 5.42
CA GLY A 172 -8.74 11.31 5.99
C GLY A 172 -8.97 9.97 6.66
N TYR A 173 -10.22 9.70 7.01
CA TYR A 173 -10.65 8.40 7.52
C TYR A 173 -11.67 7.80 6.56
N ALA A 174 -11.40 6.59 6.06
CA ALA A 174 -12.38 5.78 5.37
C ALA A 174 -13.52 5.44 6.36
N ALA A 175 -14.78 5.62 5.95
CA ALA A 175 -15.96 5.46 6.80
C ALA A 175 -17.15 4.84 6.04
N LYS A 176 -18.03 4.18 6.77
CA LYS A 176 -19.28 3.55 6.30
C LYS A 176 -20.38 3.61 7.37
#